data_67235bb7cf63bd8b2e705c7dc8ade10a
#
_entry.id   67235bb7cf63bd8b2e705c7dc8ade10a
#
_cell.length_a   1.000
_cell.length_b   1.000
_cell.length_c   1.000
_cell.angle_alpha   90.00
_cell.angle_beta   90.00
_cell.angle_gamma   90.00
#
_symmetry.space_group_name_H-M   'P 1'
#
loop_
_entity.id
_entity.type
_entity.pdbx_description
1 polymer ?
#
loop_
_entity_poly.entity_id
_entity_poly.type
_entity_poly.pdbx_seq_one_letter_code
_entity_poly.pdbx_strand_id
1 'polypeptide(L)'
;TSDDENRNGQCRHGVVHLLPSRAMRADALAQYMLKKRWQKWFLVVGQTQEDQLFAAAIKRAAKRFNLKIVAEKNWTNDFDARRTAQADVPVFTQGEDYDVLVVADEQGLFGEYFDYRTWSPRPVIGTQGLIATAWHPSHEQWGAVQLQNRFKDQAGRWMQEVDYGAYLAVRAIGEASVRSKSNQVPVIRDYLFSS
;
A
#
# COMPACT_ATOMS: atom_id res chain seq x y z
N THR A 1 7.99 -5.79 -6.85
CA THR A 1 7.07 -6.61 -6.05
C THR A 1 6.80 -5.99 -4.69
N SER A 2 5.59 -6.10 -4.20
CA SER A 2 5.16 -5.73 -2.84
C SER A 2 5.57 -6.75 -1.77
N ASP A 3 6.09 -7.90 -2.20
CA ASP A 3 6.45 -9.02 -1.36
C ASP A 3 7.72 -8.74 -0.54
N ASP A 4 7.59 -8.80 0.78
CA ASP A 4 8.69 -8.58 1.72
C ASP A 4 9.69 -9.74 1.75
N GLU A 5 9.24 -10.99 1.51
CA GLU A 5 10.10 -12.16 1.47
C GLU A 5 11.11 -12.08 0.33
N ASN A 6 10.65 -11.68 -0.87
CA ASN A 6 11.53 -11.47 -2.03
C ASN A 6 12.58 -10.38 -1.82
N ARG A 7 12.35 -9.44 -0.88
CA ARG A 7 13.28 -8.36 -0.57
C ARG A 7 14.28 -8.74 0.52
N ASN A 8 13.82 -9.42 1.55
CA ASN A 8 14.57 -9.65 2.78
C ASN A 8 15.10 -11.08 2.88
N GLY A 9 14.28 -12.07 2.52
CA GLY A 9 14.63 -13.49 2.62
C GLY A 9 15.41 -14.02 1.42
N GLN A 10 15.03 -13.60 0.21
CA GLN A 10 15.62 -14.06 -1.06
C GLN A 10 16.47 -12.99 -1.74
N CYS A 11 17.18 -12.18 -0.99
CA CYS A 11 17.98 -11.07 -1.53
C CYS A 11 18.84 -11.51 -2.72
N ARG A 12 18.37 -11.26 -3.95
CA ARG A 12 19.05 -11.68 -5.18
C ARG A 12 20.03 -10.62 -5.63
N HIS A 13 21.27 -11.04 -5.90
CA HIS A 13 22.26 -10.14 -6.47
C HIS A 13 21.79 -9.54 -7.80
N GLY A 14 21.82 -8.23 -7.93
CA GLY A 14 21.41 -7.52 -9.16
C GLY A 14 19.92 -7.21 -9.27
N VAL A 15 19.09 -7.55 -8.28
CA VAL A 15 17.68 -7.16 -8.25
C VAL A 15 17.48 -5.93 -7.36
N VAL A 16 16.88 -4.88 -7.93
CA VAL A 16 16.52 -3.64 -7.23
C VAL A 16 15.01 -3.48 -7.21
N HIS A 17 14.44 -3.20 -6.04
CA HIS A 17 13.01 -3.02 -5.86
C HIS A 17 12.68 -1.53 -5.74
N LEU A 18 11.85 -1.01 -6.62
CA LEU A 18 11.50 0.42 -6.67
C LEU A 18 10.11 0.73 -6.10
N LEU A 19 9.20 -0.23 -6.16
CA LEU A 19 7.89 -0.07 -5.54
C LEU A 19 7.96 -0.42 -4.05
N PRO A 20 7.16 0.25 -3.19
CA PRO A 20 7.15 -0.05 -1.77
C PRO A 20 6.64 -1.47 -1.49
N SER A 21 7.22 -2.11 -0.48
CA SER A 21 6.73 -3.39 0.03
C SER A 21 5.49 -3.21 0.90
N ARG A 22 4.81 -4.32 1.22
CA ARG A 22 3.71 -4.33 2.21
C ARG A 22 4.15 -3.74 3.55
N ALA A 23 5.33 -4.11 3.98
CA ALA A 23 5.93 -3.58 5.21
C ALA A 23 6.10 -2.06 5.18
N MET A 24 6.62 -1.51 4.09
CA MET A 24 6.83 -0.06 3.92
C MET A 24 5.48 0.69 3.89
N ARG A 25 4.48 0.13 3.20
CA ARG A 25 3.13 0.71 3.16
C ARG A 25 2.46 0.70 4.53
N ALA A 26 2.55 -0.41 5.25
CA ALA A 26 2.02 -0.54 6.60
C ALA A 26 2.70 0.44 7.58
N ASP A 27 4.03 0.57 7.50
CA ASP A 27 4.79 1.52 8.33
C ASP A 27 4.40 2.98 8.02
N ALA A 28 4.19 3.33 6.74
CA ALA A 28 3.76 4.67 6.35
C ALA A 28 2.36 5.01 6.90
N LEU A 29 1.41 4.07 6.80
CA LEU A 29 0.08 4.21 7.40
C LEU A 29 0.18 4.38 8.92
N ALA A 30 0.97 3.54 9.60
CA ALA A 30 1.14 3.59 11.04
C ALA A 30 1.70 4.93 11.52
N GLN A 31 2.72 5.46 10.83
CA GLN A 31 3.29 6.78 11.15
C GLN A 31 2.27 7.90 10.98
N TYR A 32 1.48 7.85 9.90
CA TYR A 32 0.44 8.85 9.66
C TYR A 32 -0.68 8.78 10.70
N MET A 33 -1.12 7.58 11.06
CA MET A 33 -2.12 7.38 12.11
C MET A 33 -1.63 7.85 13.48
N LEU A 34 -0.36 7.59 13.81
CA LEU A 34 0.26 8.08 15.02
C LEU A 34 0.25 9.62 15.07
N LYS A 35 0.59 10.29 13.95
CA LYS A 35 0.52 11.76 13.83
C LYS A 35 -0.91 12.28 14.06
N LYS A 36 -1.92 11.54 13.62
CA LYS A 36 -3.34 11.87 13.82
C LYS A 36 -3.86 11.51 15.22
N ARG A 37 -3.08 10.78 16.03
CA ARG A 37 -3.48 10.20 17.32
C ARG A 37 -4.61 9.17 17.22
N TRP A 38 -4.72 8.49 16.08
CA TRP A 38 -5.67 7.41 15.82
C TRP A 38 -5.00 6.07 16.10
N GLN A 39 -5.03 5.67 17.36
CA GLN A 39 -4.20 4.58 17.87
C GLN A 39 -4.93 3.25 18.03
N LYS A 40 -6.27 3.27 18.04
CA LYS A 40 -7.09 2.07 18.13
C LYS A 40 -7.56 1.64 16.75
N TRP A 41 -7.15 0.46 16.33
CA TRP A 41 -7.41 -0.07 14.99
C TRP A 41 -8.34 -1.27 15.03
N PHE A 42 -9.36 -1.28 14.17
CA PHE A 42 -10.14 -2.45 13.85
C PHE A 42 -9.65 -3.02 12.52
N LEU A 43 -9.06 -4.22 12.53
CA LEU A 43 -8.50 -4.87 11.35
C LEU A 43 -9.51 -5.83 10.73
N VAL A 44 -9.80 -5.63 9.45
CA VAL A 44 -10.61 -6.53 8.61
C VAL A 44 -9.70 -7.19 7.59
N VAL A 45 -9.72 -8.51 7.53
CA VAL A 45 -8.82 -9.32 6.71
C VAL A 45 -9.61 -10.17 5.73
N GLY A 46 -9.25 -10.12 4.45
CA GLY A 46 -9.81 -11.00 3.43
C GLY A 46 -9.26 -12.42 3.50
N GLN A 47 -9.72 -13.25 2.58
CA GLN A 47 -9.44 -14.69 2.59
C GLN A 47 -8.20 -15.08 1.77
N THR A 48 -7.68 -14.18 0.94
CA THR A 48 -6.54 -14.50 0.07
C THR A 48 -5.22 -14.53 0.85
N GLN A 49 -4.23 -15.20 0.30
CA GLN A 49 -2.90 -15.24 0.88
C GLN A 49 -2.29 -13.82 0.93
N GLU A 50 -2.53 -13.02 -0.09
CA GLU A 50 -2.08 -11.65 -0.18
C GLU A 50 -2.65 -10.78 0.94
N ASP A 51 -3.94 -10.95 1.25
CA ASP A 51 -4.62 -10.25 2.34
C ASP A 51 -4.01 -10.59 3.69
N GLN A 52 -3.71 -11.87 3.91
CA GLN A 52 -3.05 -12.35 5.12
C GLN A 52 -1.63 -11.77 5.27
N LEU A 53 -0.87 -11.68 4.16
CA LEU A 53 0.47 -11.09 4.16
C LEU A 53 0.42 -9.59 4.45
N PHE A 54 -0.56 -8.86 3.89
CA PHE A 54 -0.76 -7.45 4.21
C PHE A 54 -1.19 -7.25 5.66
N ALA A 55 -2.12 -8.07 6.16
CA ALA A 55 -2.54 -8.05 7.57
C ALA A 55 -1.36 -8.33 8.52
N ALA A 56 -0.47 -9.24 8.17
CA ALA A 56 0.75 -9.50 8.94
C ALA A 56 1.67 -8.26 8.97
N ALA A 57 1.82 -7.56 7.84
CA ALA A 57 2.59 -6.31 7.78
C ALA A 57 1.94 -5.22 8.65
N ILE A 58 0.63 -5.08 8.62
CA ILE A 58 -0.14 -4.15 9.48
C ILE A 58 0.06 -4.46 10.97
N LYS A 59 -0.05 -5.73 11.38
CA LYS A 59 0.18 -6.15 12.78
C LYS A 59 1.60 -5.84 13.24
N ARG A 60 2.58 -6.10 12.37
CA ARG A 60 3.98 -5.74 12.64
C ARG A 60 4.16 -4.23 12.80
N ALA A 61 3.59 -3.42 11.91
CA ALA A 61 3.65 -1.97 11.99
C ALA A 61 2.95 -1.45 13.25
N ALA A 62 1.76 -1.95 13.58
CA ALA A 62 1.05 -1.59 14.80
C ALA A 62 1.92 -1.85 16.04
N LYS A 63 2.56 -3.01 16.13
CA LYS A 63 3.48 -3.32 17.23
C LYS A 63 4.69 -2.37 17.26
N ARG A 64 5.29 -2.09 16.10
CA ARG A 64 6.47 -1.21 15.98
C ARG A 64 6.19 0.22 16.44
N PHE A 65 5.02 0.74 16.11
CA PHE A 65 4.61 2.13 16.40
C PHE A 65 3.70 2.25 17.65
N ASN A 66 3.60 1.18 18.46
CA ASN A 66 2.80 1.14 19.68
C ASN A 66 1.33 1.52 19.45
N LEU A 67 0.74 1.02 18.35
CA LEU A 67 -0.68 1.14 18.03
C LEU A 67 -1.40 -0.14 18.45
N LYS A 68 -2.68 -0.01 18.81
CA LYS A 68 -3.46 -1.11 19.36
C LYS A 68 -4.48 -1.63 18.36
N ILE A 69 -4.37 -2.91 17.98
CA ILE A 69 -5.44 -3.60 17.26
C ILE A 69 -6.45 -4.05 18.32
N VAL A 70 -7.61 -3.38 18.36
CA VAL A 70 -8.67 -3.63 19.36
C VAL A 70 -9.61 -4.75 18.92
N ALA A 71 -9.76 -4.94 17.61
CA ALA A 71 -10.51 -6.05 17.03
C ALA A 71 -9.86 -6.50 15.73
N GLU A 72 -9.97 -7.80 15.45
CA GLU A 72 -9.59 -8.40 14.16
C GLU A 72 -10.72 -9.34 13.74
N LYS A 73 -11.26 -9.15 12.52
CA LYS A 73 -12.30 -10.01 11.96
C LYS A 73 -11.94 -10.37 10.53
N ASN A 74 -12.23 -11.62 10.15
CA ASN A 74 -12.12 -12.07 8.76
C ASN A 74 -13.43 -11.77 8.03
N TRP A 75 -13.31 -11.16 6.85
CA TRP A 75 -14.46 -11.00 5.96
C TRP A 75 -14.68 -12.28 5.20
N THR A 76 -15.87 -12.86 5.35
CA THR A 76 -16.30 -14.03 4.62
C THR A 76 -17.29 -13.59 3.54
N ASN A 77 -17.03 -13.99 2.29
CA ASN A 77 -17.96 -13.77 1.18
C ASN A 77 -19.07 -14.83 1.23
N ASP A 78 -19.85 -14.86 2.31
CA ASP A 78 -21.02 -15.71 2.37
C ASP A 78 -22.12 -15.09 1.50
N PHE A 79 -22.28 -15.64 0.30
CA PHE A 79 -23.32 -15.24 -0.63
C PHE A 79 -24.69 -15.73 -0.14
N ASP A 80 -25.24 -15.09 0.87
CA ASP A 80 -26.68 -15.16 1.10
C ASP A 80 -27.35 -14.16 0.15
N ALA A 81 -28.08 -14.66 -0.85
CA ALA A 81 -28.82 -13.83 -1.82
C ALA A 81 -29.84 -12.87 -1.15
N ARG A 82 -30.11 -13.04 0.12
CA ARG A 82 -31.03 -12.21 0.92
C ARG A 82 -30.29 -11.05 1.63
N ARG A 83 -28.96 -11.08 1.69
CA ARG A 83 -28.15 -10.04 2.33
C ARG A 83 -27.29 -9.37 1.28
N THR A 84 -27.21 -8.07 1.34
CA THR A 84 -26.23 -7.32 0.56
C THR A 84 -25.02 -7.07 1.48
N ALA A 85 -23.81 -7.19 0.95
CA ALA A 85 -22.59 -6.85 1.67
C ALA A 85 -22.70 -5.47 2.36
N GLN A 86 -23.44 -4.56 1.76
CA GLN A 86 -23.74 -3.23 2.28
C GLN A 86 -24.57 -3.21 3.57
N ALA A 87 -25.48 -4.16 3.74
CA ALA A 87 -26.30 -4.27 4.95
C ALA A 87 -25.51 -4.95 6.10
N ASP A 88 -24.54 -5.80 5.76
CA ASP A 88 -23.78 -6.55 6.74
C ASP A 88 -22.64 -5.71 7.35
N VAL A 89 -22.07 -4.74 6.64
CA VAL A 89 -20.95 -3.91 7.11
C VAL A 89 -21.22 -3.21 8.43
N PRO A 90 -22.36 -2.53 8.67
CA PRO A 90 -22.64 -1.92 9.96
C PRO A 90 -22.64 -2.93 11.12
N VAL A 91 -23.27 -4.08 10.92
CA VAL A 91 -23.35 -5.14 11.94
C VAL A 91 -21.98 -5.77 12.17
N PHE A 92 -21.23 -6.00 11.11
CA PHE A 92 -19.88 -6.56 11.17
C PHE A 92 -18.89 -5.65 11.92
N THR A 93 -19.02 -4.33 11.77
CA THR A 93 -18.14 -3.34 12.40
C THR A 93 -18.62 -2.85 13.76
N GLN A 94 -19.73 -3.40 14.26
CA GLN A 94 -20.27 -3.09 15.58
C GLN A 94 -19.45 -3.76 16.70
N GLY A 95 -19.39 -3.13 17.85
CA GLY A 95 -18.88 -3.69 19.11
C GLY A 95 -17.77 -2.85 19.72
N GLU A 96 -16.57 -2.93 19.19
CA GLU A 96 -15.41 -2.26 19.78
C GLU A 96 -15.34 -0.77 19.43
N ASP A 97 -14.81 0.03 20.37
CA ASP A 97 -14.46 1.42 20.08
C ASP A 97 -13.09 1.48 19.43
N TYR A 98 -13.04 1.96 18.18
CA TYR A 98 -11.84 2.12 17.38
C TYR A 98 -11.75 3.50 16.74
N ASP A 99 -10.55 3.94 16.42
CA ASP A 99 -10.32 5.23 15.76
C ASP A 99 -10.38 5.09 14.23
N VAL A 100 -9.88 3.96 13.69
CA VAL A 100 -9.86 3.69 12.25
C VAL A 100 -10.17 2.22 11.96
N LEU A 101 -10.80 1.97 10.82
CA LEU A 101 -10.94 0.65 10.24
C LEU A 101 -9.79 0.40 9.26
N VAL A 102 -9.05 -0.69 9.46
CA VAL A 102 -7.96 -1.11 8.58
C VAL A 102 -8.43 -2.27 7.73
N VAL A 103 -8.40 -2.12 6.42
CA VAL A 103 -8.82 -3.15 5.45
C VAL A 103 -7.61 -3.79 4.81
N ALA A 104 -7.56 -5.12 4.82
CA ALA A 104 -6.60 -5.94 4.09
C ALA A 104 -7.35 -6.74 3.01
N ASP A 105 -7.46 -6.14 1.83
CA ASP A 105 -8.11 -6.66 0.62
C ASP A 105 -7.29 -6.24 -0.60
N GLU A 106 -6.20 -6.97 -0.88
CA GLU A 106 -5.29 -6.62 -1.99
C GLU A 106 -5.89 -6.89 -3.37
N GLN A 107 -6.89 -7.75 -3.46
CA GLN A 107 -7.57 -8.04 -4.73
C GLN A 107 -8.79 -7.13 -4.99
N GLY A 108 -9.20 -6.31 -4.02
CA GLY A 108 -10.33 -5.39 -4.17
C GLY A 108 -11.69 -6.11 -4.25
N LEU A 109 -11.87 -7.19 -3.48
CA LEU A 109 -13.09 -8.02 -3.55
C LEU A 109 -14.21 -7.50 -2.66
N PHE A 110 -13.90 -6.79 -1.59
CA PHE A 110 -14.90 -6.38 -0.59
C PHE A 110 -14.61 -5.04 0.08
N GLY A 111 -13.39 -4.55 0.04
CA GLY A 111 -12.96 -3.39 0.82
C GLY A 111 -13.76 -2.12 0.53
N GLU A 112 -14.23 -1.94 -0.70
CA GLU A 112 -15.06 -0.80 -1.12
C GLU A 112 -16.42 -0.73 -0.38
N TYR A 113 -16.91 -1.87 0.15
CA TYR A 113 -18.17 -1.89 0.88
C TYR A 113 -18.10 -1.19 2.24
N PHE A 114 -16.91 -1.00 2.79
CA PHE A 114 -16.72 -0.38 4.09
C PHE A 114 -16.77 1.15 4.05
N ASP A 115 -16.55 1.76 2.89
CA ASP A 115 -16.56 3.22 2.77
C ASP A 115 -17.92 3.79 3.16
N TYR A 116 -17.91 4.68 4.16
CA TYR A 116 -19.09 5.40 4.70
C TYR A 116 -20.21 4.51 5.28
N ARG A 117 -19.94 3.22 5.55
CA ARG A 117 -20.97 2.25 5.99
C ARG A 117 -20.67 1.58 7.32
N THR A 118 -19.55 1.89 7.92
CA THR A 118 -19.19 1.38 9.25
C THR A 118 -20.21 1.84 10.32
N TRP A 119 -20.44 1.00 11.35
CA TRP A 119 -21.35 1.32 12.44
C TRP A 119 -21.04 2.68 13.07
N SER A 120 -19.78 2.94 13.38
CA SER A 120 -19.31 4.27 13.75
C SER A 120 -18.66 4.95 12.55
N PRO A 121 -18.90 6.25 12.30
CA PRO A 121 -18.32 6.96 11.16
C PRO A 121 -16.82 7.20 11.40
N ARG A 122 -16.03 6.18 11.10
CA ARG A 122 -14.58 6.17 11.24
C ARG A 122 -13.89 6.09 9.89
N PRO A 123 -12.69 6.68 9.73
CA PRO A 123 -11.91 6.54 8.51
C PRO A 123 -11.57 5.09 8.19
N VAL A 124 -11.61 4.77 6.90
CA VAL A 124 -11.11 3.50 6.35
C VAL A 124 -9.71 3.71 5.80
N ILE A 125 -8.79 2.81 6.14
CA ILE A 125 -7.40 2.86 5.69
C ILE A 125 -6.91 1.46 5.27
N GLY A 126 -5.79 1.39 4.62
CA GLY A 126 -5.17 0.09 4.27
C GLY A 126 -5.10 -0.11 2.77
N THR A 127 -5.78 -1.12 2.26
CA THR A 127 -5.91 -1.38 0.82
C THR A 127 -7.04 -0.55 0.19
N GLN A 128 -7.94 -0.02 1.01
CA GLN A 128 -9.06 0.84 0.62
C GLN A 128 -9.08 2.12 1.48
N GLY A 129 -9.83 3.12 1.04
CA GLY A 129 -9.91 4.43 1.70
C GLY A 129 -8.59 5.20 1.61
N LEU A 130 -7.93 5.45 2.72
CA LEU A 130 -6.61 6.05 2.74
C LEU A 130 -5.53 4.99 2.50
N ILE A 131 -4.90 5.05 1.35
CA ILE A 131 -3.91 4.06 0.88
C ILE A 131 -2.51 4.69 0.87
N ALA A 132 -1.51 3.96 1.38
CA ALA A 132 -0.11 4.34 1.21
C ALA A 132 0.38 3.96 -0.20
N THR A 133 0.77 4.95 -0.99
CA THR A 133 1.23 4.76 -2.37
C THR A 133 2.50 5.55 -2.65
N ALA A 134 3.32 5.08 -3.59
CA ALA A 134 4.51 5.81 -4.04
C ALA A 134 4.18 6.87 -5.10
N TRP A 135 2.99 6.83 -5.70
CA TRP A 135 2.54 7.79 -6.70
C TRP A 135 1.04 8.01 -6.66
N HIS A 136 0.64 9.28 -6.75
CA HIS A 136 -0.76 9.65 -6.92
C HIS A 136 -0.86 10.86 -7.88
N PRO A 137 -1.88 10.93 -8.76
CA PRO A 137 -2.05 12.04 -9.71
C PRO A 137 -2.17 13.43 -9.08
N SER A 138 -2.62 13.52 -7.83
CA SER A 138 -2.70 14.78 -7.09
C SER A 138 -1.38 15.27 -6.51
N HIS A 139 -0.27 14.55 -6.72
CA HIS A 139 1.04 15.01 -6.27
C HIS A 139 1.55 16.13 -7.18
N GLU A 140 1.80 17.31 -6.60
CA GLU A 140 2.15 18.52 -7.37
C GLU A 140 3.61 18.95 -7.21
N GLN A 141 4.33 18.40 -6.23
CA GLN A 141 5.68 18.84 -5.91
C GLN A 141 6.75 18.18 -6.81
N TRP A 142 7.90 18.78 -6.89
CA TRP A 142 9.13 18.28 -7.52
C TRP A 142 8.98 17.82 -8.97
N GLY A 143 8.19 18.55 -9.76
CA GLY A 143 8.00 18.25 -11.18
C GLY A 143 7.01 17.12 -11.46
N ALA A 144 6.24 16.69 -10.46
CA ALA A 144 5.25 15.63 -10.62
C ALA A 144 4.15 16.01 -11.62
N VAL A 145 3.70 17.27 -11.62
CA VAL A 145 2.69 17.75 -12.59
C VAL A 145 3.19 17.62 -14.03
N GLN A 146 4.43 18.03 -14.29
CA GLN A 146 5.01 17.95 -15.63
C GLN A 146 5.18 16.50 -16.09
N LEU A 147 5.64 15.62 -15.18
CA LEU A 147 5.75 14.20 -15.46
C LEU A 147 4.39 13.58 -15.78
N GLN A 148 3.39 13.90 -14.96
CA GLN A 148 2.02 13.42 -15.11
C GLN A 148 1.41 13.86 -16.45
N ASN A 149 1.57 15.13 -16.81
CA ASN A 149 1.02 15.66 -18.07
C ASN A 149 1.69 14.99 -19.28
N ARG A 150 3.03 14.87 -19.31
CA ARG A 150 3.74 14.16 -20.40
C ARG A 150 3.29 12.70 -20.53
N PHE A 151 3.10 12.02 -19.40
CA PHE A 151 2.62 10.64 -19.42
C PHE A 151 1.19 10.58 -19.98
N LYS A 152 0.30 11.48 -19.53
CA LYS A 152 -1.09 11.55 -19.99
C LYS A 152 -1.17 11.84 -21.48
N ASP A 153 -0.34 12.75 -22.00
CA ASP A 153 -0.30 13.10 -23.42
C ASP A 153 0.11 11.90 -24.29
N GLN A 154 1.00 11.04 -23.78
CA GLN A 154 1.47 9.86 -24.52
C GLN A 154 0.58 8.63 -24.32
N ALA A 155 0.08 8.40 -23.10
CA ALA A 155 -0.64 7.18 -22.75
C ALA A 155 -2.17 7.31 -22.79
N GLY A 156 -2.70 8.53 -22.92
CA GLY A 156 -4.15 8.81 -22.92
C GLY A 156 -4.84 8.58 -21.56
N ARG A 157 -4.07 8.36 -20.49
CA ARG A 157 -4.57 8.10 -19.14
C ARG A 157 -3.64 8.68 -18.07
N TRP A 158 -4.14 8.73 -16.84
CA TRP A 158 -3.31 9.11 -15.69
C TRP A 158 -2.27 8.04 -15.34
N MET A 159 -1.08 8.48 -14.94
CA MET A 159 -0.01 7.62 -14.45
C MET A 159 -0.42 6.96 -13.13
N GLN A 160 -0.23 5.66 -13.04
CA GLN A 160 -0.43 4.87 -11.84
C GLN A 160 0.93 4.57 -11.15
N GLU A 161 0.88 4.03 -9.95
CA GLU A 161 2.09 3.70 -9.17
C GLU A 161 3.03 2.74 -9.92
N VAL A 162 2.49 1.77 -10.63
CA VAL A 162 3.28 0.82 -11.42
C VAL A 162 4.02 1.50 -12.58
N ASP A 163 3.36 2.46 -13.25
CA ASP A 163 3.97 3.24 -14.33
C ASP A 163 5.12 4.11 -13.79
N TYR A 164 4.89 4.73 -12.62
CA TYR A 164 5.94 5.50 -11.95
C TYR A 164 7.13 4.63 -11.54
N GLY A 165 6.88 3.42 -11.04
CA GLY A 165 7.93 2.44 -10.76
C GLY A 165 8.73 2.07 -12.01
N ALA A 166 8.06 1.84 -13.14
CA ALA A 166 8.73 1.57 -14.43
C ALA A 166 9.56 2.77 -14.90
N TYR A 167 9.00 3.98 -14.82
CA TYR A 167 9.72 5.23 -15.11
C TYR A 167 10.99 5.37 -14.26
N LEU A 168 10.88 5.15 -12.94
CA LEU A 168 12.03 5.21 -12.03
C LEU A 168 13.09 4.16 -12.38
N ALA A 169 12.69 2.94 -12.78
CA ALA A 169 13.62 1.88 -13.17
C ALA A 169 14.50 2.31 -14.35
N VAL A 170 13.87 2.79 -15.42
CA VAL A 170 14.58 3.23 -16.62
C VAL A 170 15.46 4.44 -16.32
N ARG A 171 14.93 5.42 -15.59
CA ARG A 171 15.66 6.63 -15.20
C ARG A 171 16.88 6.32 -14.34
N ALA A 172 16.74 5.46 -13.33
CA ALA A 172 17.83 5.09 -12.41
C ALA A 172 18.98 4.41 -13.19
N ILE A 173 18.67 3.47 -14.08
CA ILE A 173 19.68 2.80 -14.90
C ILE A 173 20.34 3.80 -15.86
N GLY A 174 19.57 4.63 -16.54
CA GLY A 174 20.10 5.63 -17.47
C GLY A 174 21.01 6.64 -16.79
N GLU A 175 20.61 7.18 -15.63
CA GLU A 175 21.41 8.12 -14.85
C GLU A 175 22.69 7.47 -14.31
N ALA A 176 22.59 6.24 -13.80
CA ALA A 176 23.75 5.49 -13.32
C ALA A 176 24.75 5.22 -14.45
N SER A 177 24.27 4.82 -15.64
CA SER A 177 25.13 4.57 -16.80
C SER A 177 25.86 5.83 -17.27
N VAL A 178 25.15 6.96 -17.35
CA VAL A 178 25.74 8.25 -17.77
C VAL A 178 26.78 8.74 -16.77
N ARG A 179 26.46 8.70 -15.47
CA ARG A 179 27.34 9.20 -14.42
C ARG A 179 28.55 8.31 -14.16
N SER A 180 28.39 7.00 -14.22
CA SER A 180 29.50 6.05 -14.09
C SER A 180 30.31 5.89 -15.39
N LYS A 181 29.82 6.46 -16.51
CA LYS A 181 30.38 6.29 -17.87
C LYS A 181 30.56 4.81 -18.24
N SER A 182 29.65 3.96 -17.80
CA SER A 182 29.75 2.52 -17.98
C SER A 182 28.37 1.92 -18.28
N ASN A 183 28.36 0.86 -19.09
CA ASN A 183 27.19 0.00 -19.35
C ASN A 183 27.33 -1.38 -18.66
N GLN A 184 28.37 -1.55 -17.84
CA GLN A 184 28.60 -2.79 -17.12
C GLN A 184 27.70 -2.89 -15.88
N VAL A 185 26.95 -4.00 -15.76
CA VAL A 185 25.98 -4.23 -14.67
C VAL A 185 26.59 -4.06 -13.27
N PRO A 186 27.78 -4.59 -12.94
CA PRO A 186 28.38 -4.38 -11.63
C PRO A 186 28.62 -2.90 -11.31
N VAL A 187 29.13 -2.13 -12.28
CA VAL A 187 29.44 -0.70 -12.10
C VAL A 187 28.17 0.12 -11.90
N ILE A 188 27.12 -0.14 -12.70
CA ILE A 188 25.81 0.50 -12.54
C ILE A 188 25.22 0.20 -11.17
N ARG A 189 25.27 -1.07 -10.77
CA ARG A 189 24.77 -1.50 -9.46
C ARG A 189 25.51 -0.79 -8.32
N ASP A 190 26.84 -0.80 -8.36
CA ASP A 190 27.63 -0.17 -7.29
C ASP A 190 27.33 1.33 -7.20
N TYR A 191 27.15 1.99 -8.36
CA TYR A 191 26.72 3.39 -8.40
C TYR A 191 25.34 3.59 -7.73
N LEU A 192 24.35 2.73 -8.02
CA LEU A 192 23.00 2.83 -7.46
C LEU A 192 22.96 2.65 -5.92
N PHE A 193 23.91 1.94 -5.35
CA PHE A 193 24.01 1.68 -3.91
C PHE A 193 25.07 2.50 -3.18
N SER A 194 25.83 3.34 -3.89
CA SER A 194 26.92 4.14 -3.33
C SER A 194 26.52 5.50 -2.76
N SER A 195 25.23 5.86 -2.82
CA SER A 195 24.68 7.14 -2.35
C SER A 195 24.08 7.09 -0.97
#